data_260adbaf68c4942927a3c97436e36ead
#
_entry.id   260adbaf68c4942927a3c97436e36ead
#
_cell.length_a   1.000
_cell.length_b   1.000
_cell.length_c   1.000
_cell.angle_alpha   90.00
_cell.angle_beta   90.00
_cell.angle_gamma   90.00
#
_symmetry.space_group_name_H-M   'P 1'
#
loop_
_entity.id
_entity.type
_entity.pdbx_description
1 polymer ?
#
loop_
_entity_poly.entity_id
_entity_poly.type
_entity_poly.pdbx_seq_one_letter_code
_entity_poly.pdbx_strand_id
1 'polypeptide(L)'
;MKQTDTQLTKEDLILCTKVIPYAQLRYTVELTHGEEGEHFKQILKSVADTYRKINTDEELVNKDGSHNVGFHYFLGSTDVFVSQIGNDGRAFGYSILNGDCQMSEWGYLDLNDIKKVPFIEMDYYVPKGKTIEKMLYEKHPDYFPKPKEKKSGSREISR
;
A
#
# COMPACT_ATOMS: atom_id res chain seq x y z
N MET A 1 21.85 -19.45 1.13
CA MET A 1 21.33 -19.28 1.13
C MET A 1 20.58 -18.86 1.34
N LYS A 2 20.27 -18.49 1.39
CA LYS A 2 19.43 -18.09 1.59
C LYS A 2 18.31 -18.23 1.42
N GLN A 3 17.72 -18.61 1.37
CA GLN A 3 16.68 -18.74 1.26
C GLN A 3 15.89 -18.65 2.00
N THR A 4 15.59 -18.31 2.00
CA THR A 4 14.98 -18.35 2.70
C THR A 4 13.95 -18.19 3.22
N ASP A 5 13.64 -17.63 3.37
CA ASP A 5 12.63 -17.29 4.12
C ASP A 5 11.49 -16.79 3.40
N THR A 6 11.03 -17.61 2.45
CA THR A 6 9.84 -17.36 1.72
C THR A 6 8.65 -18.01 2.41
N GLN A 7 8.89 -18.61 3.57
CA GLN A 7 7.82 -19.34 4.21
C GLN A 7 6.92 -18.40 5.01
N LEU A 8 5.62 -18.52 4.79
CA LEU A 8 4.63 -17.72 5.50
C LEU A 8 4.54 -18.19 6.96
N THR A 9 4.75 -17.28 7.88
CA THR A 9 4.74 -17.61 9.30
C THR A 9 3.42 -17.20 9.93
N LYS A 10 3.22 -17.69 11.16
CA LYS A 10 2.04 -17.29 11.93
C LYS A 10 2.05 -15.79 12.20
N GLU A 11 3.23 -15.24 12.51
CA GLU A 11 3.35 -13.80 12.72
C GLU A 11 2.98 -13.02 11.47
N ASP A 12 3.37 -13.53 10.30
CA ASP A 12 2.98 -12.88 9.04
C ASP A 12 1.46 -12.79 8.92
N LEU A 13 0.77 -13.89 9.26
CA LEU A 13 -0.69 -13.89 9.17
C LEU A 13 -1.32 -12.93 10.16
N ILE A 14 -0.74 -12.83 11.37
CA ILE A 14 -1.24 -11.88 12.35
C ILE A 14 -1.13 -10.45 11.79
N LEU A 15 0.00 -10.12 11.16
CA LEU A 15 0.16 -8.79 10.56
C LEU A 15 -0.84 -8.56 9.44
N CYS A 16 -1.09 -9.60 8.63
CA CYS A 16 -2.08 -9.49 7.56
C CYS A 16 -3.47 -9.15 8.09
N THR A 17 -3.84 -9.68 9.27
CA THR A 17 -5.16 -9.38 9.84
C THR A 17 -5.31 -7.91 10.19
N LYS A 18 -4.19 -7.21 10.39
CA LYS A 18 -4.25 -5.80 10.75
C LYS A 18 -4.59 -4.91 9.56
N VAL A 19 -4.29 -5.35 8.34
CA VAL A 19 -4.37 -4.47 7.18
C VAL A 19 -5.27 -4.98 6.06
N ILE A 20 -5.44 -6.28 5.89
CA ILE A 20 -6.25 -6.82 4.80
C ILE A 20 -7.71 -6.91 5.25
N PRO A 21 -8.66 -6.42 4.43
CA PRO A 21 -10.07 -6.59 4.75
C PRO A 21 -10.40 -8.07 4.99
N TYR A 22 -11.24 -8.32 5.98
CA TYR A 22 -11.44 -9.69 6.46
C TYR A 22 -11.89 -10.67 5.37
N ALA A 23 -12.87 -10.28 4.57
CA ALA A 23 -13.37 -11.19 3.54
C ALA A 23 -12.29 -11.51 2.50
N GLN A 24 -11.51 -10.50 2.15
CA GLN A 24 -10.42 -10.71 1.20
C GLN A 24 -9.33 -11.61 1.78
N LEU A 25 -8.98 -11.39 3.03
CA LEU A 25 -7.96 -12.21 3.68
C LEU A 25 -8.39 -13.66 3.76
N ARG A 26 -9.64 -13.88 4.16
CA ARG A 26 -10.18 -15.23 4.28
C ARG A 26 -10.11 -15.95 2.93
N TYR A 27 -10.53 -15.29 1.87
CA TYR A 27 -10.49 -15.86 0.54
C TYR A 27 -9.05 -16.15 0.11
N THR A 28 -8.15 -15.21 0.38
CA THR A 28 -6.75 -15.39 -0.01
C THR A 28 -6.12 -16.55 0.74
N VAL A 29 -6.43 -16.70 2.02
CA VAL A 29 -5.91 -17.83 2.80
C VAL A 29 -6.39 -19.16 2.22
N GLU A 30 -7.64 -19.22 1.78
CA GLU A 30 -8.13 -20.43 1.13
C GLU A 30 -7.36 -20.74 -0.14
N LEU A 31 -7.01 -19.71 -0.91
CA LEU A 31 -6.27 -19.89 -2.13
C LEU A 31 -4.84 -20.43 -1.90
N THR A 32 -4.32 -20.28 -0.69
CA THR A 32 -2.99 -20.85 -0.39
C THR A 32 -3.00 -22.37 -0.40
N HIS A 33 -4.17 -22.98 -0.34
CA HIS A 33 -4.30 -24.43 -0.39
C HIS A 33 -4.60 -24.96 -1.79
N GLY A 34 -4.72 -24.08 -2.78
CA GLY A 34 -5.03 -24.46 -4.14
C GLY A 34 -3.79 -24.65 -4.99
N GLU A 35 -4.02 -24.74 -6.31
CA GLU A 35 -2.95 -24.99 -7.25
C GLU A 35 -1.88 -23.90 -7.25
N GLU A 36 -2.29 -22.65 -7.05
CA GLU A 36 -1.36 -21.55 -7.02
C GLU A 36 -1.10 -21.09 -5.60
N GLY A 37 -1.13 -22.05 -4.67
CA GLY A 37 -0.99 -21.71 -3.25
C GLY A 37 0.30 -20.98 -2.92
N GLU A 38 1.39 -21.33 -3.59
CA GLU A 38 2.66 -20.69 -3.34
C GLU A 38 2.63 -19.21 -3.70
N HIS A 39 1.96 -18.87 -4.80
CA HIS A 39 1.78 -17.49 -5.21
C HIS A 39 1.05 -16.67 -4.14
N PHE A 40 -0.02 -17.24 -3.58
CA PHE A 40 -0.79 -16.52 -2.58
C PHE A 40 -0.09 -16.43 -1.23
N LYS A 41 0.72 -17.45 -0.89
CA LYS A 41 1.57 -17.35 0.29
C LYS A 41 2.57 -16.22 0.15
N GLN A 42 3.14 -16.05 -1.03
CA GLN A 42 4.07 -14.97 -1.28
C GLN A 42 3.41 -13.61 -1.19
N ILE A 43 2.16 -13.50 -1.66
CA ILE A 43 1.41 -12.26 -1.53
C ILE A 43 1.23 -11.91 -0.04
N LEU A 44 0.80 -12.88 0.76
CA LEU A 44 0.59 -12.62 2.18
C LEU A 44 1.89 -12.28 2.89
N LYS A 45 2.98 -12.96 2.51
CA LYS A 45 4.29 -12.65 3.05
C LYS A 45 4.70 -11.22 2.71
N SER A 46 4.45 -10.82 1.47
CA SER A 46 4.78 -9.47 1.01
C SER A 46 3.99 -8.41 1.77
N VAL A 47 2.71 -8.68 2.04
CA VAL A 47 1.89 -7.75 2.82
C VAL A 47 2.47 -7.60 4.23
N ALA A 48 2.82 -8.72 4.86
CA ALA A 48 3.40 -8.68 6.21
C ALA A 48 4.73 -7.91 6.22
N ASP A 49 5.57 -8.15 5.22
CA ASP A 49 6.86 -7.47 5.14
C ASP A 49 6.68 -5.97 4.91
N THR A 50 5.70 -5.60 4.09
CA THR A 50 5.40 -4.18 3.88
C THR A 50 4.94 -3.55 5.20
N TYR A 51 4.09 -4.25 5.95
CA TYR A 51 3.65 -3.72 7.24
C TYR A 51 4.85 -3.45 8.15
N ARG A 52 5.79 -4.39 8.22
CA ARG A 52 6.98 -4.21 9.06
C ARG A 52 7.79 -2.99 8.63
N LYS A 53 7.85 -2.78 7.32
CA LYS A 53 8.64 -1.67 6.77
C LYS A 53 8.02 -0.32 7.05
N ILE A 54 6.70 -0.20 6.99
CA ILE A 54 6.05 1.11 7.13
C ILE A 54 5.47 1.35 8.52
N ASN A 55 5.59 0.38 9.43
CA ASN A 55 5.10 0.52 10.80
C ASN A 55 6.18 1.23 11.63
N THR A 56 6.13 2.54 11.61
CA THR A 56 7.10 3.39 12.30
C THR A 56 6.48 4.75 12.56
N ASP A 57 6.94 5.41 13.62
CA ASP A 57 6.54 6.79 13.89
C ASP A 57 7.44 7.80 13.18
N GLU A 58 8.58 7.35 12.64
CA GLU A 58 9.44 8.23 11.86
C GLU A 58 8.80 8.52 10.51
N GLU A 59 8.81 9.79 10.13
CA GLU A 59 8.18 10.18 8.88
C GLU A 59 8.86 9.52 7.69
N LEU A 60 8.06 8.80 6.90
CA LEU A 60 8.55 8.13 5.70
C LEU A 60 8.24 8.99 4.50
N VAL A 61 9.24 9.74 4.06
CA VAL A 61 9.11 10.63 2.91
C VAL A 61 10.40 10.53 2.10
N ASN A 62 10.25 10.50 0.78
CA ASN A 62 11.42 10.45 -0.09
C ASN A 62 12.08 11.81 -0.16
N LYS A 63 13.32 11.84 -0.67
CA LYS A 63 14.08 13.08 -0.72
C LYS A 63 13.39 14.16 -1.52
N ASP A 64 12.61 13.76 -2.53
CA ASP A 64 11.89 14.72 -3.36
C ASP A 64 10.53 15.11 -2.77
N GLY A 65 10.23 14.64 -1.56
CA GLY A 65 8.97 14.96 -0.90
C GLY A 65 7.84 14.01 -1.23
N SER A 66 8.07 13.02 -2.09
CA SER A 66 7.02 12.06 -2.42
C SER A 66 6.93 10.96 -1.37
N HIS A 67 5.82 10.22 -1.44
CA HIS A 67 5.52 9.17 -0.46
C HIS A 67 5.32 7.85 -1.18
N ASN A 68 6.07 6.83 -0.78
CA ASN A 68 5.88 5.50 -1.37
C ASN A 68 4.54 4.92 -0.94
N VAL A 69 3.91 4.17 -1.85
CA VAL A 69 2.69 3.45 -1.52
C VAL A 69 3.07 2.22 -0.71
N GLY A 70 2.57 2.14 0.52
CA GLY A 70 2.66 0.90 1.28
C GLY A 70 1.50 0.01 0.94
N PHE A 71 0.27 0.53 1.14
CA PHE A 71 -0.94 -0.19 0.82
C PHE A 71 -1.89 0.71 0.04
N HIS A 72 -2.65 0.11 -0.87
CA HIS A 72 -3.66 0.80 -1.64
C HIS A 72 -4.97 0.02 -1.52
N TYR A 73 -5.98 0.69 -0.99
CA TYR A 73 -7.33 0.12 -0.89
C TYR A 73 -8.22 0.76 -1.94
N PHE A 74 -9.16 -0.01 -2.48
CA PHE A 74 -10.02 0.53 -3.52
C PHE A 74 -11.41 -0.09 -3.48
N LEU A 75 -12.37 0.69 -3.93
CA LEU A 75 -13.75 0.24 -4.11
C LEU A 75 -14.38 1.22 -5.11
N GLY A 76 -14.64 0.72 -6.35
CA GLY A 76 -15.16 1.61 -7.38
C GLY A 76 -14.20 2.77 -7.61
N SER A 77 -14.71 3.99 -7.48
CA SER A 77 -13.90 5.19 -7.68
C SER A 77 -13.29 5.72 -6.39
N THR A 78 -13.38 4.95 -5.30
CA THR A 78 -12.72 5.30 -4.03
C THR A 78 -11.34 4.68 -4.00
N ASP A 79 -10.34 5.48 -3.64
CA ASP A 79 -8.96 5.02 -3.47
C ASP A 79 -8.42 5.56 -2.17
N VAL A 80 -7.79 4.70 -1.38
CA VAL A 80 -7.11 5.08 -0.15
C VAL A 80 -5.69 4.56 -0.24
N PHE A 81 -4.73 5.48 -0.22
CA PHE A 81 -3.31 5.13 -0.30
C PHE A 81 -2.68 5.35 1.07
N VAL A 82 -2.01 4.33 1.58
CA VAL A 82 -1.37 4.38 2.89
C VAL A 82 0.14 4.34 2.70
N SER A 83 0.83 5.35 3.23
CA SER A 83 2.30 5.39 3.14
C SER A 83 2.97 4.95 4.43
N GLN A 84 2.26 5.01 5.56
CA GLN A 84 2.89 4.79 6.85
C GLN A 84 1.83 4.41 7.88
N ILE A 85 2.22 3.55 8.83
CA ILE A 85 1.35 3.18 9.94
C ILE A 85 2.15 3.42 11.22
N GLY A 86 1.65 4.32 12.07
CA GLY A 86 2.32 4.61 13.33
C GLY A 86 2.22 3.48 14.32
N ASN A 87 2.97 3.59 15.41
CA ASN A 87 2.95 2.58 16.45
C ASN A 87 1.62 2.52 17.19
N ASP A 88 0.82 3.58 17.09
CA ASP A 88 -0.53 3.60 17.64
C ASP A 88 -1.56 2.97 16.71
N GLY A 89 -1.14 2.48 15.55
CA GLY A 89 -2.04 1.82 14.59
C GLY A 89 -2.72 2.76 13.61
N ARG A 90 -2.47 4.07 13.70
CA ARG A 90 -3.06 5.02 12.76
C ARG A 90 -2.25 5.08 11.49
N ALA A 91 -2.94 5.06 10.36
CA ALA A 91 -2.30 5.14 9.06
C ALA A 91 -2.24 6.59 8.60
N PHE A 92 -1.22 6.91 7.81
CA PHE A 92 -1.12 8.20 7.15
C PHE A 92 -1.13 7.98 5.65
N GLY A 93 -1.92 8.76 4.94
CA GLY A 93 -1.98 8.61 3.49
C GLY A 93 -2.92 9.60 2.83
N TYR A 94 -3.37 9.22 1.64
CA TYR A 94 -4.19 10.08 0.80
C TYR A 94 -5.47 9.37 0.41
N SER A 95 -6.61 10.05 0.50
CA SER A 95 -7.91 9.45 0.23
C SER A 95 -8.69 10.22 -0.82
N ILE A 96 -9.24 9.48 -1.79
CA ILE A 96 -10.19 10.02 -2.76
C ILE A 96 -11.46 9.20 -2.60
N LEU A 97 -12.53 9.82 -2.09
CA LEU A 97 -13.79 9.14 -1.87
C LEU A 97 -14.72 9.40 -3.04
N ASN A 98 -15.24 8.31 -3.61
CA ASN A 98 -16.22 8.38 -4.71
C ASN A 98 -15.73 9.19 -5.90
N GLY A 99 -14.42 9.18 -6.14
CA GLY A 99 -13.85 9.89 -7.27
C GLY A 99 -13.80 11.40 -7.11
N ASP A 100 -14.11 11.91 -5.92
CA ASP A 100 -14.17 13.35 -5.68
C ASP A 100 -12.77 13.89 -5.38
N CYS A 101 -12.04 14.23 -6.45
CA CYS A 101 -10.68 14.73 -6.28
C CYS A 101 -10.63 16.06 -5.54
N GLN A 102 -11.69 16.89 -5.70
CA GLN A 102 -11.70 18.19 -5.08
C GLN A 102 -11.69 18.11 -3.56
N MET A 103 -12.34 17.09 -3.00
CA MET A 103 -12.39 16.88 -1.56
C MET A 103 -11.34 15.90 -1.06
N SER A 104 -10.46 15.42 -1.96
CA SER A 104 -9.44 14.47 -1.57
C SER A 104 -8.33 15.17 -0.78
N GLU A 105 -7.66 14.41 0.10
CA GLU A 105 -6.70 15.02 0.99
C GLU A 105 -5.76 14.02 1.63
N TRP A 106 -4.62 14.53 2.08
CA TRP A 106 -3.73 13.80 2.96
C TRP A 106 -4.31 13.82 4.37
N GLY A 107 -4.09 12.76 5.13
CA GLY A 107 -4.52 12.75 6.51
C GLY A 107 -4.28 11.42 7.19
N TYR A 108 -4.67 11.38 8.46
CA TYR A 108 -4.59 10.15 9.24
C TYR A 108 -5.88 9.37 9.11
N LEU A 109 -5.74 8.06 9.10
CA LEU A 109 -6.84 7.14 8.85
C LEU A 109 -6.80 6.02 9.87
N ASP A 110 -7.98 5.53 10.25
CA ASP A 110 -8.07 4.35 11.09
C ASP A 110 -8.22 3.14 10.18
N LEU A 111 -7.25 2.23 10.23
CA LEU A 111 -7.29 1.04 9.39
C LEU A 111 -8.54 0.22 9.62
N ASN A 112 -9.04 0.18 10.85
CA ASN A 112 -10.25 -0.56 11.13
C ASN A 112 -11.45 0.02 10.42
N ASP A 113 -11.50 1.36 10.30
CA ASP A 113 -12.57 2.00 9.55
C ASP A 113 -12.50 1.66 8.07
N ILE A 114 -11.29 1.64 7.52
CA ILE A 114 -11.11 1.26 6.12
C ILE A 114 -11.57 -0.16 5.88
N LYS A 115 -11.15 -1.10 6.74
CA LYS A 115 -11.47 -2.51 6.56
C LYS A 115 -12.95 -2.81 6.73
N LYS A 116 -13.70 -1.94 7.41
CA LYS A 116 -15.12 -2.14 7.62
C LYS A 116 -15.98 -1.70 6.44
N VAL A 117 -15.42 -0.98 5.49
CA VAL A 117 -16.19 -0.55 4.32
C VAL A 117 -16.56 -1.81 3.52
N PRO A 118 -17.87 -2.05 3.31
CA PRO A 118 -18.27 -3.27 2.60
C PRO A 118 -17.66 -3.34 1.22
N PHE A 119 -17.11 -4.50 0.89
CA PHE A 119 -16.54 -4.83 -0.42
C PHE A 119 -15.24 -4.10 -0.76
N ILE A 120 -14.66 -3.35 0.18
CA ILE A 120 -13.37 -2.72 -0.11
C ILE A 120 -12.29 -3.81 -0.21
N GLU A 121 -11.32 -3.60 -1.08
CA GLU A 121 -10.24 -4.55 -1.26
C GLU A 121 -8.90 -3.84 -1.20
N MET A 122 -7.88 -4.61 -0.81
CA MET A 122 -6.50 -4.17 -0.91
C MET A 122 -5.95 -4.61 -2.27
N ASP A 123 -5.24 -3.69 -2.92
CA ASP A 123 -4.56 -4.01 -4.17
C ASP A 123 -3.26 -4.73 -3.83
N TYR A 124 -3.19 -6.01 -4.14
CA TYR A 124 -2.00 -6.82 -3.87
C TYR A 124 -0.86 -6.56 -4.85
N TYR A 125 -1.10 -5.79 -5.90
CA TYR A 125 -0.16 -5.71 -7.01
C TYR A 125 0.40 -4.31 -7.26
N VAL A 126 0.52 -3.53 -6.19
CA VAL A 126 1.17 -2.21 -6.31
C VAL A 126 2.63 -2.44 -6.64
N PRO A 127 3.14 -1.83 -7.73
CA PRO A 127 4.56 -2.00 -8.07
C PRO A 127 5.46 -1.43 -6.99
N LYS A 128 6.56 -2.12 -6.74
CA LYS A 128 7.55 -1.66 -5.76
C LYS A 128 8.10 -0.30 -6.17
N GLY A 129 8.23 0.57 -5.17
CA GLY A 129 8.81 1.89 -5.41
C GLY A 129 7.85 2.90 -6.01
N LYS A 130 6.61 2.50 -6.25
CA LYS A 130 5.62 3.43 -6.78
C LYS A 130 5.22 4.43 -5.71
N THR A 131 5.11 5.71 -6.09
CA THR A 131 4.71 6.73 -5.13
C THR A 131 3.23 7.01 -5.25
N ILE A 132 2.66 7.51 -4.15
CA ILE A 132 1.26 7.93 -4.14
C ILE A 132 1.05 9.02 -5.18
N GLU A 133 1.97 9.99 -5.23
CA GLU A 133 1.87 11.10 -6.16
C GLU A 133 1.80 10.62 -7.61
N LYS A 134 2.57 9.59 -7.95
CA LYS A 134 2.54 9.06 -9.30
C LYS A 134 1.23 8.36 -9.60
N MET A 135 0.72 7.60 -8.64
CA MET A 135 -0.56 6.91 -8.84
C MET A 135 -1.71 7.91 -8.96
N LEU A 136 -1.67 8.98 -8.18
CA LEU A 136 -2.68 10.02 -8.29
C LEU A 136 -2.67 10.64 -9.69
N TYR A 137 -1.48 10.96 -10.19
CA TYR A 137 -1.36 11.54 -11.53
C TYR A 137 -1.84 10.56 -12.60
N GLU A 138 -1.48 9.28 -12.47
CA GLU A 138 -1.87 8.29 -13.48
C GLU A 138 -3.38 8.09 -13.52
N LYS A 139 -4.04 8.15 -12.38
CA LYS A 139 -5.48 7.99 -12.34
C LYS A 139 -6.25 9.24 -12.73
N HIS A 140 -5.74 10.40 -12.33
CA HIS A 140 -6.45 11.67 -12.52
C HIS A 140 -5.46 12.72 -13.04
N PRO A 141 -4.95 12.56 -14.27
CA PRO A 141 -3.90 13.45 -14.77
C PRO A 141 -4.36 14.90 -14.95
N ASP A 142 -5.67 15.12 -15.06
CA ASP A 142 -6.20 16.48 -15.19
C ASP A 142 -6.26 17.21 -13.85
N TYR A 143 -6.17 16.47 -12.75
CA TYR A 143 -6.27 17.08 -11.43
C TYR A 143 -4.94 17.15 -10.70
N PHE A 144 -4.12 16.11 -10.80
CA PHE A 144 -2.86 16.06 -10.06
C PHE A 144 -1.69 16.34 -10.98
N PRO A 145 -0.65 17.06 -10.47
CA PRO A 145 0.49 17.39 -11.30
C PRO A 145 1.34 16.15 -11.61
N LYS A 146 2.00 16.19 -12.76
CA LYS A 146 2.92 15.14 -13.13
C LYS A 146 4.13 15.18 -12.20
N PRO A 147 4.48 14.07 -11.54
CA PRO A 147 5.66 14.04 -10.68
C PRO A 147 6.93 14.27 -11.48
N LYS A 148 7.91 14.89 -10.86
CA LYS A 148 9.21 15.05 -11.47
C LYS A 148 9.89 13.71 -11.60
N GLU A 149 10.38 13.43 -12.81
CA GLU A 149 11.13 12.21 -13.00
C GLU A 149 12.55 12.41 -12.53
N LYS A 150 13.09 11.41 -11.83
CA LYS A 150 14.50 11.38 -11.53
C LYS A 150 15.24 11.09 -12.80
N LYS A 151 16.05 12.04 -13.26
CA LYS A 151 16.93 11.75 -14.37
C LYS A 151 18.08 10.91 -13.85
N SER A 152 18.27 9.80 -14.48
CA SER A 152 19.44 9.03 -14.15
C SER A 152 20.64 9.76 -14.66
N GLY A 153 21.43 10.17 -14.03
CA GLY A 153 22.45 10.87 -14.50
C GLY A 153 22.48 12.24 -14.23
N SER A 154 22.10 12.21 -14.49
CA SER A 154 22.10 13.01 -14.44
C SER A 154 22.69 13.35 -13.85
N ARG A 155 22.84 13.09 -13.94
CA ARG A 155 22.97 13.15 -13.57
C ARG A 155 23.35 13.90 -13.24
N GLU A 156 23.24 14.06 -13.59
CA GLU A 156 23.21 14.69 -13.43
C GLU A 156 23.73 15.33 -12.86
N ILE A 157 24.30 15.41 -13.01
CA ILE A 157 24.54 15.83 -12.58
C ILE A 157 24.96 16.63 -12.22
N SER A 158 25.09 16.78 -12.44
CA SER A 158 25.12 17.37 -12.12
C SER A 158 25.36 18.10 -11.72
N ARG A 159 25.70 18.21 -11.66
CA ARG A 159 25.57 18.59 -11.45
C ARG A 159 25.84 19.07 -11.12
#